data_ab2151d2c5c5ccf1a673a20e37ed3763
#
_entry.id   ab2151d2c5c5ccf1a673a20e37ed3763
#
_cell.length_a   1.000
_cell.length_b   1.000
_cell.length_c   1.000
_cell.angle_alpha   90.00
_cell.angle_beta   90.00
_cell.angle_gamma   90.00
#
_symmetry.space_group_name_H-M   'P 1'
#
loop_
_entity.id
_entity.type
_entity.pdbx_description
1 polymer ?
#
loop_
_entity_poly.entity_id
_entity_poly.type
_entity_poly.pdbx_seq_one_letter_code
_entity_poly.pdbx_strand_id
1 'polypeptide(L)'
;MKPASHAHRTEPAGTVIRRVEWASELDRVRRLFRGYRDWLAGHASPPTGSGPAVLPALARLDRVIADLPGVYGPPGGDVLLAVRGPDVVACGALRAWEPRVGEIKRIYVRADHRGPVFGPKLVRALLARAEELGYDRVRVDALPSMEAAIQYYQEMGFRPIPAYWAHPVPGARFFEWSAAERAPVRRGRGGAPPRRSGA
;
A
#
# COMPACT_ATOMS: atom_id res chain seq x y z
N MET A 1 13.83 -28.85 17.13
CA MET A 1 13.01 -27.82 16.47
C MET A 1 13.83 -26.54 16.52
N LYS A 2 14.49 -26.15 15.39
CA LYS A 2 15.32 -24.94 15.29
C LYS A 2 14.41 -23.73 15.04
N PRO A 3 14.62 -22.58 15.70
CA PRO A 3 13.91 -21.36 15.37
C PRO A 3 14.36 -20.85 13.99
N ALA A 4 13.39 -20.49 13.16
CA ALA A 4 13.63 -19.91 11.85
C ALA A 4 14.35 -18.57 12.03
N SER A 5 15.56 -18.50 11.51
CA SER A 5 16.39 -17.30 11.44
C SER A 5 15.67 -16.25 10.60
N HIS A 6 15.30 -15.13 11.22
CA HIS A 6 14.85 -13.93 10.52
C HIS A 6 16.08 -13.37 9.78
N ALA A 7 16.27 -13.79 8.54
CA ALA A 7 17.27 -13.19 7.68
C ALA A 7 16.99 -11.68 7.57
N HIS A 8 17.88 -10.86 8.08
CA HIS A 8 17.94 -9.43 7.81
C HIS A 8 17.97 -9.24 6.29
N ARG A 9 16.84 -8.84 5.76
CA ARG A 9 16.71 -8.55 4.32
C ARG A 9 17.44 -7.25 4.05
N THR A 10 18.61 -7.35 3.45
CA THR A 10 19.43 -6.22 3.00
C THR A 10 18.59 -5.32 2.10
N GLU A 11 18.44 -4.05 2.49
CA GLU A 11 17.79 -3.05 1.66
C GLU A 11 18.56 -2.90 0.36
N PRO A 12 17.93 -2.94 -0.81
CA PRO A 12 18.61 -2.57 -2.04
C PRO A 12 19.03 -1.10 -1.93
N ALA A 13 20.34 -0.86 -1.94
CA ALA A 13 20.92 0.46 -1.84
C ALA A 13 20.26 1.43 -2.86
N GLY A 14 19.89 2.63 -2.41
CA GLY A 14 19.42 3.70 -3.27
C GLY A 14 17.92 3.69 -3.62
N THR A 15 17.05 3.02 -2.87
CA THR A 15 15.60 3.12 -3.08
C THR A 15 15.01 4.27 -2.26
N VAL A 16 14.28 5.18 -2.95
CA VAL A 16 13.56 6.30 -2.34
C VAL A 16 12.06 6.13 -2.59
N ILE A 17 11.25 6.32 -1.55
CA ILE A 17 9.79 6.49 -1.69
C ILE A 17 9.51 7.98 -1.63
N ARG A 18 8.82 8.51 -2.64
CA ARG A 18 8.48 9.92 -2.72
C ARG A 18 7.11 10.13 -3.34
N ARG A 19 6.56 11.32 -3.16
CA ARG A 19 5.34 11.75 -3.82
C ARG A 19 5.56 11.96 -5.31
N VAL A 20 4.49 11.79 -6.07
CA VAL A 20 4.46 12.11 -7.50
C VAL A 20 4.48 13.62 -7.72
N GLU A 21 5.22 14.05 -8.74
CA GLU A 21 5.15 15.40 -9.30
C GLU A 21 4.21 15.39 -10.50
N TRP A 22 2.93 15.71 -10.28
CA TRP A 22 1.88 15.56 -11.29
C TRP A 22 2.15 16.29 -12.59
N ALA A 23 2.77 17.49 -12.53
CA ALA A 23 3.06 18.30 -13.71
C ALA A 23 4.03 17.60 -14.69
N SER A 24 4.95 16.79 -14.18
CA SER A 24 6.01 16.16 -14.99
C SER A 24 5.93 14.64 -15.07
N GLU A 25 5.16 14.00 -14.19
CA GLU A 25 5.17 12.53 -14.03
C GLU A 25 3.83 11.85 -14.34
N LEU A 26 2.83 12.58 -14.81
CA LEU A 26 1.51 12.04 -15.11
C LEU A 26 1.57 10.77 -16.00
N ASP A 27 2.35 10.82 -17.09
CA ASP A 27 2.48 9.67 -17.99
C ASP A 27 3.24 8.50 -17.36
N ARG A 28 4.12 8.77 -16.41
CA ARG A 28 4.83 7.74 -15.65
C ARG A 28 3.85 6.99 -14.73
N VAL A 29 2.98 7.72 -14.04
CA VAL A 29 1.90 7.13 -13.23
C VAL A 29 0.94 6.34 -14.10
N ARG A 30 0.53 6.87 -15.24
CA ARG A 30 -0.32 6.16 -16.22
C ARG A 30 0.28 4.82 -16.64
N ARG A 31 1.59 4.77 -16.94
CA ARG A 31 2.28 3.52 -17.29
C ARG A 31 2.25 2.50 -16.15
N LEU A 32 2.50 2.92 -14.91
CA LEU A 32 2.45 2.03 -13.75
C LEU A 32 1.03 1.51 -13.48
N PHE A 33 0.02 2.36 -13.62
CA PHE A 33 -1.38 1.95 -13.44
C PHE A 33 -1.85 1.00 -14.56
N ARG A 34 -1.37 1.18 -15.80
CA ARG A 34 -1.59 0.21 -16.88
C ARG A 34 -0.92 -1.13 -16.55
N GLY A 35 0.32 -1.12 -16.08
CA GLY A 35 1.00 -2.33 -15.61
C GLY A 35 0.25 -3.05 -14.48
N TYR A 36 -0.32 -2.31 -13.53
CA TYR A 36 -1.22 -2.87 -12.52
C TYR A 36 -2.49 -3.46 -13.15
N ARG A 37 -3.10 -2.76 -14.08
CA ARG A 37 -4.31 -3.19 -14.80
C ARG A 37 -4.07 -4.51 -15.54
N ASP A 38 -2.96 -4.62 -16.25
CA ASP A 38 -2.60 -5.82 -17.01
C ASP A 38 -2.27 -7.00 -16.07
N TRP A 39 -1.57 -6.71 -14.98
CA TRP A 39 -1.36 -7.70 -13.92
C TRP A 39 -2.68 -8.19 -13.32
N LEU A 40 -3.61 -7.28 -13.01
CA LEU A 40 -4.93 -7.61 -12.48
C LEU A 40 -5.73 -8.49 -13.47
N ALA A 41 -5.69 -8.19 -14.75
CA ALA A 41 -6.35 -8.98 -15.79
C ALA A 41 -5.88 -10.45 -15.81
N GLY A 42 -4.58 -10.68 -15.55
CA GLY A 42 -4.01 -12.03 -15.49
C GLY A 42 -4.25 -12.77 -14.16
N HIS A 43 -4.53 -12.05 -13.06
CA HIS A 43 -4.61 -12.64 -11.70
C HIS A 43 -6.02 -12.68 -11.13
N ALA A 44 -6.95 -11.95 -11.69
CA ALA A 44 -8.33 -11.90 -11.23
C ALA A 44 -9.26 -12.88 -11.96
N SER A 45 -8.74 -13.62 -12.94
CA SER A 45 -9.45 -14.72 -13.58
C SER A 45 -9.31 -15.97 -12.71
N PRO A 46 -10.41 -16.54 -12.16
CA PRO A 46 -10.34 -17.80 -11.46
C PRO A 46 -9.94 -18.92 -12.45
N PRO A 47 -9.30 -20.01 -11.99
CA PRO A 47 -8.94 -21.17 -12.81
C PRO A 47 -10.13 -21.83 -13.51
N THR A 48 -11.33 -21.57 -13.07
CA THR A 48 -12.59 -22.09 -13.59
C THR A 48 -13.51 -20.97 -14.06
N GLY A 49 -13.32 -20.53 -15.30
CA GLY A 49 -14.37 -20.01 -16.18
C GLY A 49 -15.18 -18.77 -15.79
N SER A 50 -14.90 -18.04 -14.72
CA SER A 50 -15.68 -16.84 -14.34
C SER A 50 -15.16 -15.55 -14.99
N GLY A 51 -15.09 -15.54 -16.32
CA GLY A 51 -14.57 -14.44 -17.12
C GLY A 51 -15.28 -13.09 -17.05
N PRO A 52 -16.59 -12.98 -16.75
CA PRO A 52 -17.30 -11.68 -16.85
C PRO A 52 -17.05 -10.71 -15.70
N ALA A 53 -16.75 -11.19 -14.50
CA ALA A 53 -16.71 -10.32 -13.30
C ALA A 53 -15.53 -9.32 -13.29
N VAL A 54 -14.44 -9.61 -14.00
CA VAL A 54 -13.24 -8.76 -14.05
C VAL A 54 -13.36 -7.61 -15.02
N LEU A 55 -14.09 -7.80 -16.15
CA LEU A 55 -14.19 -6.80 -17.20
C LEU A 55 -14.73 -5.43 -16.71
N PRO A 56 -15.79 -5.36 -15.87
CA PRO A 56 -16.24 -4.08 -15.33
C PRO A 56 -15.19 -3.41 -14.43
N ALA A 57 -14.42 -4.19 -13.68
CA ALA A 57 -13.33 -3.66 -12.84
C ALA A 57 -12.20 -3.07 -13.68
N LEU A 58 -11.82 -3.73 -14.76
CA LEU A 58 -10.81 -3.25 -15.71
C LEU A 58 -11.28 -1.98 -16.42
N ALA A 59 -12.52 -1.96 -16.91
CA ALA A 59 -13.10 -0.77 -17.56
C ALA A 59 -13.20 0.43 -16.59
N ARG A 60 -13.52 0.18 -15.31
CA ARG A 60 -13.46 1.21 -14.27
C ARG A 60 -12.03 1.72 -14.05
N LEU A 61 -11.06 0.82 -14.06
CA LEU A 61 -9.66 1.21 -13.91
C LEU A 61 -9.15 2.00 -15.10
N ASP A 62 -9.54 1.64 -16.33
CA ASP A 62 -9.19 2.38 -17.55
C ASP A 62 -9.72 3.84 -17.48
N ARG A 63 -10.94 4.04 -16.96
CA ARG A 63 -11.49 5.39 -16.71
C ARG A 63 -10.69 6.15 -15.67
N VAL A 64 -10.31 5.50 -14.56
CA VAL A 64 -9.46 6.10 -13.52
C VAL A 64 -8.10 6.52 -14.09
N ILE A 65 -7.49 5.72 -14.96
CA ILE A 65 -6.22 6.04 -15.61
C ILE A 65 -6.34 7.25 -16.54
N ALA A 66 -7.45 7.36 -17.25
CA ALA A 66 -7.74 8.50 -18.14
C ALA A 66 -7.92 9.80 -17.35
N ASP A 67 -8.60 9.72 -16.20
CA ASP A 67 -8.96 10.87 -15.34
C ASP A 67 -7.82 11.31 -14.39
N LEU A 68 -6.66 10.64 -14.37
CA LEU A 68 -5.57 11.02 -13.47
C LEU A 68 -5.17 12.51 -13.62
N PRO A 69 -4.94 13.23 -12.49
CA PRO A 69 -4.85 12.76 -11.10
C PRO A 69 -6.17 12.40 -10.42
N GLY A 70 -7.31 12.94 -10.84
CA GLY A 70 -8.65 12.64 -10.34
C GLY A 70 -8.70 12.48 -8.82
N VAL A 71 -9.30 11.39 -8.35
CA VAL A 71 -9.44 11.09 -6.90
C VAL A 71 -8.11 10.84 -6.17
N TYR A 72 -7.01 10.67 -6.89
CA TYR A 72 -5.66 10.51 -6.34
C TYR A 72 -4.85 11.82 -6.33
N GLY A 73 -5.44 12.92 -6.77
CA GLY A 73 -4.87 14.25 -6.64
C GLY A 73 -5.21 14.91 -5.31
N PRO A 74 -4.53 16.07 -5.03
CA PRO A 74 -4.88 16.87 -3.87
C PRO A 74 -6.33 17.41 -3.94
N PRO A 75 -6.94 17.76 -2.79
CA PRO A 75 -6.33 17.78 -1.47
C PRO A 75 -6.37 16.44 -0.72
N GLY A 76 -7.25 15.50 -1.08
CA GLY A 76 -7.52 14.29 -0.30
C GLY A 76 -6.82 13.03 -0.81
N GLY A 77 -6.12 13.09 -1.95
CA GLY A 77 -5.42 11.97 -2.54
C GLY A 77 -3.92 12.21 -2.71
N ASP A 78 -3.18 11.12 -2.92
CA ASP A 78 -1.77 11.18 -3.31
C ASP A 78 -1.34 9.88 -4.00
N VAL A 79 -0.27 9.94 -4.79
CA VAL A 79 0.41 8.78 -5.34
C VAL A 79 1.86 8.80 -4.90
N LEU A 80 2.32 7.70 -4.32
CA LEU A 80 3.72 7.51 -3.97
C LEU A 80 4.40 6.60 -4.98
N LEU A 81 5.62 6.98 -5.32
CA LEU A 81 6.49 6.28 -6.25
C LEU A 81 7.69 5.70 -5.51
N ALA A 82 8.03 4.45 -5.79
CA ALA A 82 9.32 3.88 -5.40
C ALA A 82 10.30 4.06 -6.56
N VAL A 83 11.40 4.77 -6.29
CA VAL A 83 12.43 5.12 -7.26
C VAL A 83 13.72 4.40 -6.89
N ARG A 84 14.36 3.75 -7.86
CA ARG A 84 15.65 3.08 -7.72
C ARG A 84 16.58 3.55 -8.84
N GLY A 85 17.58 4.36 -8.48
CA GLY A 85 18.39 5.04 -9.50
C GLY A 85 17.51 5.91 -10.41
N PRO A 86 17.58 5.77 -11.74
CA PRO A 86 16.75 6.53 -12.68
C PRO A 86 15.33 5.95 -12.83
N ASP A 87 15.06 4.75 -12.31
CA ASP A 87 13.85 3.99 -12.59
C ASP A 87 12.79 4.18 -11.52
N VAL A 88 11.54 4.38 -11.95
CA VAL A 88 10.38 4.21 -11.11
C VAL A 88 9.90 2.76 -11.22
N VAL A 89 10.01 2.04 -10.11
CA VAL A 89 9.86 0.58 -10.06
C VAL A 89 8.55 0.13 -9.42
N ALA A 90 7.90 1.00 -8.66
CA ALA A 90 6.63 0.69 -8.02
C ALA A 90 5.83 1.95 -7.72
N CYS A 91 4.53 1.78 -7.46
CA CYS A 91 3.63 2.83 -7.00
C CYS A 91 2.62 2.31 -5.99
N GLY A 92 2.01 3.25 -5.27
CA GLY A 92 0.83 3.04 -4.47
C GLY A 92 0.05 4.34 -4.37
N ALA A 93 -1.26 4.27 -4.27
CA ALA A 93 -2.15 5.41 -4.27
C ALA A 93 -2.99 5.46 -3.00
N LEU A 94 -3.30 6.66 -2.56
CA LEU A 94 -4.20 6.99 -1.46
C LEU A 94 -5.31 7.89 -1.99
N ARG A 95 -6.54 7.66 -1.56
CA ARG A 95 -7.67 8.55 -1.84
C ARG A 95 -8.55 8.72 -0.60
N ALA A 96 -9.35 9.77 -0.58
CA ALA A 96 -10.45 9.89 0.37
C ALA A 96 -11.49 8.78 0.12
N TRP A 97 -12.01 8.20 1.20
CA TRP A 97 -13.13 7.26 1.16
C TRP A 97 -14.36 7.83 1.89
N GLU A 98 -14.19 8.20 3.13
CA GLU A 98 -15.17 8.84 4.01
C GLU A 98 -14.46 9.94 4.83
N PRO A 99 -15.18 10.79 5.55
CA PRO A 99 -14.53 11.74 6.46
C PRO A 99 -13.57 11.03 7.41
N ARG A 100 -12.31 11.46 7.43
CA ARG A 100 -11.21 10.88 8.22
C ARG A 100 -10.83 9.43 7.87
N VAL A 101 -11.35 8.88 6.77
CA VAL A 101 -11.00 7.54 6.28
C VAL A 101 -10.36 7.63 4.91
N GLY A 102 -9.10 7.22 4.80
CA GLY A 102 -8.40 7.04 3.53
C GLY A 102 -8.56 5.63 2.99
N GLU A 103 -8.31 5.43 1.71
CA GLU A 103 -8.26 4.12 1.08
C GLU A 103 -6.97 3.98 0.27
N ILE A 104 -6.17 2.96 0.60
CA ILE A 104 -4.98 2.59 -0.17
C ILE A 104 -5.40 1.73 -1.35
N LYS A 105 -4.94 2.11 -2.53
CA LYS A 105 -5.20 1.43 -3.80
C LYS A 105 -3.93 1.34 -4.65
N ARG A 106 -3.98 0.52 -5.69
CA ARG A 106 -2.99 0.50 -6.78
C ARG A 106 -1.56 0.26 -6.31
N ILE A 107 -1.38 -0.54 -5.26
CA ILE A 107 -0.02 -0.98 -4.91
C ILE A 107 0.44 -1.93 -6.01
N TYR A 108 1.45 -1.50 -6.74
CA TYR A 108 2.00 -2.23 -7.86
C TYR A 108 3.52 -2.14 -7.88
N VAL A 109 4.17 -3.27 -8.05
CA VAL A 109 5.61 -3.38 -8.28
C VAL A 109 5.81 -3.99 -9.66
N ARG A 110 6.65 -3.35 -10.47
CA ARG A 110 7.02 -3.87 -11.80
C ARG A 110 7.53 -5.30 -11.68
N ALA A 111 7.25 -6.12 -12.70
CA ALA A 111 7.54 -7.56 -12.69
C ALA A 111 9.02 -7.87 -12.42
N ASP A 112 9.92 -7.10 -13.04
CA ASP A 112 11.37 -7.19 -12.92
C ASP A 112 11.94 -6.73 -11.56
N HIS A 113 11.09 -6.13 -10.71
CA HIS A 113 11.45 -5.60 -9.37
C HIS A 113 10.60 -6.22 -8.25
N ARG A 114 9.80 -7.26 -8.55
CA ARG A 114 8.96 -7.92 -7.55
C ARG A 114 9.81 -8.57 -6.47
N GLY A 115 9.27 -8.51 -5.26
CA GLY A 115 9.90 -9.08 -4.08
C GLY A 115 9.32 -8.46 -2.81
N PRO A 116 9.81 -8.88 -1.64
CA PRO A 116 9.21 -8.53 -0.35
C PRO A 116 9.52 -7.11 0.15
N VAL A 117 10.17 -6.28 -0.65
CA VAL A 117 10.72 -5.00 -0.18
C VAL A 117 9.81 -3.81 -0.48
N PHE A 118 9.37 -3.65 -1.74
CA PHE A 118 8.70 -2.41 -2.18
C PHE A 118 7.27 -2.29 -1.69
N GLY A 119 6.50 -3.37 -1.68
CA GLY A 119 5.11 -3.36 -1.22
C GLY A 119 4.98 -2.86 0.22
N PRO A 120 5.64 -3.50 1.20
CA PRO A 120 5.62 -3.05 2.59
C PRO A 120 6.12 -1.62 2.79
N LYS A 121 7.16 -1.18 2.08
CA LYS A 121 7.66 0.20 2.16
C LYS A 121 6.63 1.21 1.66
N LEU A 122 5.97 0.93 0.54
CA LEU A 122 4.90 1.77 -0.01
C LEU A 122 3.73 1.88 0.96
N VAL A 123 3.28 0.76 1.55
CA VAL A 123 2.17 0.79 2.51
C VAL A 123 2.52 1.64 3.73
N ARG A 124 3.72 1.48 4.31
CA ARG A 124 4.15 2.33 5.43
C ARG A 124 4.19 3.81 5.09
N ALA A 125 4.71 4.15 3.91
CA ALA A 125 4.76 5.53 3.46
C ALA A 125 3.35 6.10 3.18
N LEU A 126 2.44 5.28 2.63
CA LEU A 126 1.04 5.67 2.41
C LEU A 126 0.28 5.85 3.73
N LEU A 127 0.56 5.04 4.77
CA LEU A 127 -0.01 5.25 6.10
C LEU A 127 0.47 6.57 6.72
N ALA A 128 1.78 6.87 6.64
CA ALA A 128 2.31 8.15 7.09
C ALA A 128 1.67 9.32 6.33
N ARG A 129 1.50 9.17 5.01
CA ARG A 129 0.84 10.18 4.18
C ARG A 129 -0.63 10.35 4.53
N ALA A 130 -1.32 9.28 4.87
CA ALA A 130 -2.71 9.31 5.33
C ALA A 130 -2.86 10.11 6.64
N GLU A 131 -1.96 9.88 7.61
CA GLU A 131 -1.91 10.66 8.86
C GLU A 131 -1.67 12.16 8.58
N GLU A 132 -0.74 12.51 7.67
CA GLU A 132 -0.49 13.91 7.25
C GLU A 132 -1.72 14.57 6.62
N LEU A 133 -2.54 13.81 5.89
CA LEU A 133 -3.79 14.28 5.28
C LEU A 133 -4.97 14.29 6.27
N GLY A 134 -4.75 13.92 7.53
CA GLY A 134 -5.76 13.93 8.59
C GLY A 134 -6.66 12.69 8.62
N TYR A 135 -6.28 11.60 7.95
CA TYR A 135 -6.96 10.32 8.07
C TYR A 135 -6.49 9.59 9.33
N ASP A 136 -7.42 9.14 10.16
CA ASP A 136 -7.15 8.32 11.34
C ASP A 136 -7.46 6.83 11.10
N ARG A 137 -8.13 6.51 10.00
CA ARG A 137 -8.37 5.15 9.52
C ARG A 137 -7.99 5.03 8.05
N VAL A 138 -7.47 3.86 7.69
CA VAL A 138 -7.09 3.55 6.31
C VAL A 138 -7.60 2.18 5.94
N ARG A 139 -8.38 2.09 4.87
CA ARG A 139 -8.91 0.85 4.32
C ARG A 139 -8.08 0.34 3.16
N VAL A 140 -8.09 -0.96 2.98
CA VAL A 140 -7.50 -1.64 1.83
C VAL A 140 -8.29 -2.91 1.53
N ASP A 141 -8.37 -3.28 0.26
CA ASP A 141 -8.87 -4.58 -0.18
C ASP A 141 -7.78 -5.39 -0.87
N ALA A 142 -7.91 -6.71 -0.82
CA ALA A 142 -7.00 -7.65 -1.46
C ALA A 142 -7.75 -8.81 -2.08
N LEU A 143 -7.25 -9.29 -3.22
CA LEU A 143 -7.75 -10.54 -3.80
C LEU A 143 -7.31 -11.73 -2.94
N PRO A 144 -8.08 -12.85 -2.94
CA PRO A 144 -7.70 -14.05 -2.19
C PRO A 144 -6.30 -14.57 -2.55
N SER A 145 -5.89 -14.42 -3.81
CA SER A 145 -4.57 -14.84 -4.33
C SER A 145 -3.41 -13.96 -3.87
N MET A 146 -3.67 -12.82 -3.20
CA MET A 146 -2.65 -11.89 -2.72
C MET A 146 -2.19 -12.25 -1.28
N GLU A 147 -1.88 -13.52 -1.01
CA GLU A 147 -1.54 -14.00 0.34
C GLU A 147 -0.40 -13.20 0.98
N ALA A 148 0.68 -12.94 0.25
CA ALA A 148 1.81 -12.16 0.76
C ALA A 148 1.41 -10.71 1.11
N ALA A 149 0.50 -10.10 0.35
CA ALA A 149 -0.01 -8.76 0.65
C ALA A 149 -0.87 -8.79 1.92
N ILE A 150 -1.75 -9.77 2.04
CA ILE A 150 -2.61 -9.96 3.20
C ILE A 150 -1.78 -10.15 4.45
N GLN A 151 -0.72 -10.96 4.38
CA GLN A 151 0.17 -11.20 5.52
C GLN A 151 0.82 -9.89 5.99
N TYR A 152 1.43 -9.12 5.11
CA TYR A 152 2.09 -7.89 5.57
C TYR A 152 1.11 -6.77 5.94
N TYR A 153 -0.14 -6.74 5.44
CA TYR A 153 -1.18 -5.86 5.99
C TYR A 153 -1.45 -6.18 7.46
N GLN A 154 -1.62 -7.48 7.79
CA GLN A 154 -1.83 -7.91 9.17
C GLN A 154 -0.61 -7.59 10.06
N GLU A 155 0.62 -7.82 9.58
CA GLU A 155 1.86 -7.45 10.27
C GLU A 155 1.99 -5.94 10.53
N MET A 156 1.38 -5.09 9.70
CA MET A 156 1.32 -3.63 9.87
C MET A 156 0.17 -3.15 10.76
N GLY A 157 -0.63 -4.06 11.31
CA GLY A 157 -1.73 -3.74 12.20
C GLY A 157 -3.07 -3.52 11.50
N PHE A 158 -3.19 -3.81 10.21
CA PHE A 158 -4.49 -3.86 9.57
C PHE A 158 -5.31 -5.03 10.11
N ARG A 159 -6.57 -4.79 10.45
CA ARG A 159 -7.52 -5.80 10.93
C ARG A 159 -8.56 -6.13 9.87
N PRO A 160 -9.00 -7.38 9.75
CA PRO A 160 -10.10 -7.74 8.88
C PRO A 160 -11.38 -6.99 9.25
N ILE A 161 -12.09 -6.49 8.24
CA ILE A 161 -13.40 -5.84 8.38
C ILE A 161 -14.40 -6.44 7.38
N PRO A 162 -15.71 -6.25 7.60
CA PRO A 162 -16.72 -6.57 6.58
C PRO A 162 -16.49 -5.78 5.28
N ALA A 163 -17.01 -6.32 4.17
CA ALA A 163 -16.95 -5.63 2.89
C ALA A 163 -17.62 -4.24 2.98
N TYR A 164 -16.90 -3.20 2.64
CA TYR A 164 -17.41 -1.81 2.62
C TYR A 164 -17.84 -1.36 1.22
N TRP A 165 -17.65 -2.20 0.21
CA TRP A 165 -18.16 -2.01 -1.13
C TRP A 165 -18.32 -3.36 -1.85
N ALA A 166 -19.17 -3.38 -2.90
CA ALA A 166 -19.42 -4.59 -3.69
C ALA A 166 -18.24 -4.87 -4.62
N HIS A 167 -17.29 -5.69 -4.15
CA HIS A 167 -16.11 -6.05 -4.93
C HIS A 167 -16.48 -7.05 -6.05
N PRO A 168 -16.05 -6.82 -7.32
CA PRO A 168 -16.42 -7.68 -8.44
C PRO A 168 -15.80 -9.08 -8.38
N VAL A 169 -14.69 -9.25 -7.65
CA VAL A 169 -14.04 -10.56 -7.49
C VAL A 169 -14.54 -11.22 -6.21
N PRO A 170 -15.17 -12.41 -6.30
CA PRO A 170 -15.63 -13.16 -5.13
C PRO A 170 -14.48 -13.48 -4.16
N GLY A 171 -14.78 -13.44 -2.88
CA GLY A 171 -13.80 -13.76 -1.83
C GLY A 171 -12.75 -12.66 -1.57
N ALA A 172 -12.88 -11.48 -2.19
CA ALA A 172 -12.03 -10.33 -1.86
C ALA A 172 -12.10 -10.05 -0.35
N ARG A 173 -10.97 -9.74 0.25
CA ARG A 173 -10.80 -9.51 1.68
C ARG A 173 -10.58 -8.03 1.94
N PHE A 174 -11.15 -7.54 3.03
CA PHE A 174 -11.15 -6.13 3.39
C PHE A 174 -10.49 -5.94 4.74
N PHE A 175 -9.70 -4.88 4.86
CA PHE A 175 -8.94 -4.58 6.07
C PHE A 175 -8.99 -3.09 6.37
N GLU A 176 -8.91 -2.75 7.65
CA GLU A 176 -8.79 -1.38 8.14
C GLU A 176 -7.62 -1.27 9.12
N TRP A 177 -6.85 -0.23 8.98
CA TRP A 177 -5.84 0.20 9.92
C TRP A 177 -6.34 1.44 10.66
N SER A 178 -6.02 1.57 11.96
CA SER A 178 -6.38 2.70 12.80
C SER A 178 -5.16 3.29 13.49
N ALA A 179 -5.00 4.61 13.41
CA ALA A 179 -3.94 5.33 14.11
C ALA A 179 -4.04 5.18 15.64
N ALA A 180 -5.27 5.08 16.17
CA ALA A 180 -5.52 4.90 17.60
C ALA A 180 -5.06 3.53 18.14
N GLU A 181 -4.99 2.52 17.28
CA GLU A 181 -4.56 1.16 17.67
C GLU A 181 -3.05 0.95 17.50
N ARG A 182 -2.32 1.97 17.06
CA ARG A 182 -0.86 1.93 16.99
C ARG A 182 -0.31 1.87 18.41
N ALA A 183 0.26 0.72 18.80
CA ALA A 183 0.92 0.60 20.11
C ALA A 183 1.93 1.75 20.27
N PRO A 184 1.94 2.47 21.40
CA PRO A 184 2.90 3.54 21.60
C PRO A 184 4.30 2.94 21.50
N VAL A 185 5.10 3.48 20.60
CA VAL A 185 6.54 3.19 20.56
C VAL A 185 7.05 3.46 21.98
N ARG A 186 7.42 2.42 22.72
CA ARG A 186 8.07 2.56 24.04
C ARG A 186 9.32 3.40 23.80
N ARG A 187 9.21 4.70 24.00
CA ARG A 187 10.39 5.55 24.19
C ARG A 187 11.09 4.97 25.41
N GLY A 188 12.26 4.38 25.18
CA GLY A 188 13.09 3.88 26.27
C GLY A 188 13.22 4.96 27.32
N ARG A 189 12.78 4.68 28.54
CA ARG A 189 13.05 5.52 29.70
C ARG A 189 14.57 5.59 29.78
N GLY A 190 15.13 6.75 29.46
CA GLY A 190 16.51 7.06 29.73
C GLY A 190 16.80 6.74 31.19
N GLY A 191 17.69 5.78 31.41
CA GLY A 191 18.15 5.41 32.74
C GLY A 191 18.71 6.65 33.44
N ALA A 192 18.14 6.98 34.60
CA ALA A 192 18.72 7.99 35.48
C ALA A 192 20.15 7.50 35.89
N PRO A 193 21.16 8.38 35.88
CA PRO A 193 22.50 8.01 36.34
C PRO A 193 22.45 7.67 37.82
N PRO A 194 23.25 6.71 38.28
CA PRO A 194 23.32 6.34 39.68
C PRO A 194 23.84 7.52 40.54
N ARG A 195 23.09 7.84 41.58
CA ARG A 195 23.52 8.83 42.61
C ARG A 195 24.81 8.30 43.25
N ARG A 196 25.92 9.04 43.14
CA ARG A 196 27.13 8.81 43.94
C ARG A 196 26.82 9.16 45.36
N SER A 197 26.85 8.18 46.27
CA SER A 197 26.93 8.38 47.70
C SER A 197 28.36 8.75 48.03
N GLY A 198 28.62 9.98 48.43
CA GLY A 198 29.88 10.37 49.10
C GLY A 198 29.72 10.21 50.58
N ALA A 199 30.70 9.51 51.19
CA ALA A 199 31.03 9.60 52.57
C ALA A 199 32.08 10.68 52.75
#